data_03c6128b1c0ee6d97027a620431eb632
#
_entry.id   03c6128b1c0ee6d97027a620431eb632
#
_cell.length_a   1.000
_cell.length_b   1.000
_cell.length_c   1.000
_cell.angle_alpha   90.00
_cell.angle_beta   90.00
_cell.angle_gamma   90.00
#
_symmetry.space_group_name_H-M   'P 1'
#
loop_
_entity.id
_entity.type
_entity.pdbx_description
1 polymer ?
#
loop_
_entity_poly.entity_id
_entity_poly.type
_entity_poly.pdbx_seq_one_letter_code
_entity_poly.pdbx_strand_id
1 'polypeptide(L)'
;MPKVIKIGLNTKDLDRAIKEIDKYKVDFLKKVDIFRERVAKEITDLAQVGFNSAMIDDVLPGYGSSRSASVKVDFDSVGNITTVVAVGEDAIWVEFGAGVYHNGSVGSSPHPQGTKLGYTIGSYGKGYGKGNVWGYYTDPDGKTGLVLTHGTPATMPMYNAMKTVSAKVINIAKEVFGK
;
A
#
# COMPACT_ATOMS: atom_id res chain seq x y z
N MET A 1 -14.66 30.15 2.90
CA MET A 1 -15.71 30.93 2.22
C MET A 1 -15.38 31.06 0.75
N PRO A 2 -16.33 30.96 -0.17
CA PRO A 2 -16.05 31.19 -1.58
C PRO A 2 -15.56 32.64 -1.78
N LYS A 3 -14.46 32.79 -2.52
CA LYS A 3 -13.89 34.10 -2.83
C LYS A 3 -14.69 34.74 -3.96
N VAL A 4 -15.30 35.87 -3.70
CA VAL A 4 -16.06 36.62 -4.72
C VAL A 4 -15.15 37.70 -5.31
N ILE A 5 -14.90 37.64 -6.62
CA ILE A 5 -14.16 38.65 -7.35
C ILE A 5 -15.17 39.58 -8.02
N LYS A 6 -15.20 40.83 -7.60
CA LYS A 6 -16.04 41.88 -8.22
C LYS A 6 -15.26 42.55 -9.34
N ILE A 7 -15.81 42.53 -10.56
CA ILE A 7 -15.17 43.03 -11.76
C ILE A 7 -15.96 44.25 -12.26
N GLY A 8 -15.31 45.40 -12.38
CA GLY A 8 -15.82 46.54 -13.15
C GLY A 8 -15.55 46.39 -14.64
N LEU A 9 -16.30 47.11 -15.48
CA LEU A 9 -16.20 47.00 -16.93
C LEU A 9 -15.08 47.90 -17.54
N ASN A 10 -14.00 48.16 -16.80
CA ASN A 10 -12.85 48.91 -17.31
C ASN A 10 -11.59 48.00 -17.35
N THR A 11 -10.60 48.38 -18.17
CA THR A 11 -9.37 47.60 -18.39
C THR A 11 -8.58 47.35 -17.11
N LYS A 12 -8.52 48.37 -16.17
CA LYS A 12 -7.80 48.21 -14.90
C LYS A 12 -8.44 47.18 -13.98
N ASP A 13 -9.76 47.13 -13.95
CA ASP A 13 -10.50 46.16 -13.13
C ASP A 13 -10.38 44.75 -13.72
N LEU A 14 -10.36 44.61 -15.06
CA LEU A 14 -10.11 43.34 -15.76
C LEU A 14 -8.69 42.82 -15.45
N ASP A 15 -7.67 43.68 -15.57
CA ASP A 15 -6.28 43.29 -15.27
C ASP A 15 -6.10 42.87 -13.82
N ARG A 16 -6.78 43.55 -12.88
CA ARG A 16 -6.78 43.18 -11.49
C ARG A 16 -7.45 41.83 -11.27
N ALA A 17 -8.59 41.59 -11.90
CA ALA A 17 -9.29 40.31 -11.80
C ALA A 17 -8.49 39.15 -12.36
N ILE A 18 -7.82 39.33 -13.50
CA ILE A 18 -6.91 38.33 -14.08
C ILE A 18 -5.81 37.97 -13.07
N LYS A 19 -5.11 38.97 -12.51
CA LYS A 19 -4.07 38.73 -11.51
C LYS A 19 -4.57 38.00 -10.26
N GLU A 20 -5.79 38.31 -9.81
CA GLU A 20 -6.38 37.61 -8.67
C GLU A 20 -6.74 36.15 -9.00
N ILE A 21 -7.23 35.88 -10.21
CA ILE A 21 -7.51 34.53 -10.70
C ILE A 21 -6.22 33.72 -10.81
N ASP A 22 -5.16 34.31 -11.37
CA ASP A 22 -3.86 33.64 -11.48
C ASP A 22 -3.28 33.31 -10.09
N LYS A 23 -3.36 34.26 -9.17
CA LYS A 23 -2.95 33.99 -7.78
C LYS A 23 -3.76 32.87 -7.15
N TYR A 24 -5.09 32.88 -7.31
CA TYR A 24 -5.95 31.82 -6.80
C TYR A 24 -5.59 30.46 -7.40
N LYS A 25 -5.32 30.42 -8.72
CA LYS A 25 -4.90 29.19 -9.41
C LYS A 25 -3.61 28.63 -8.83
N VAL A 26 -2.60 29.49 -8.60
CA VAL A 26 -1.31 29.08 -8.02
C VAL A 26 -1.52 28.55 -6.59
N ASP A 27 -2.30 29.25 -5.76
CA ASP A 27 -2.57 28.83 -4.39
C ASP A 27 -3.39 27.52 -4.35
N PHE A 28 -4.33 27.35 -5.26
CA PHE A 28 -5.10 26.11 -5.40
C PHE A 28 -4.22 24.92 -5.79
N LEU A 29 -3.34 25.07 -6.78
CA LEU A 29 -2.41 24.01 -7.19
C LEU A 29 -1.48 23.61 -6.06
N LYS A 30 -0.94 24.56 -5.30
CA LYS A 30 -0.14 24.26 -4.09
C LYS A 30 -0.94 23.45 -3.06
N LYS A 31 -2.21 23.76 -2.85
CA LYS A 31 -3.07 22.98 -1.95
C LYS A 31 -3.33 21.58 -2.49
N VAL A 32 -3.46 21.40 -3.80
CA VAL A 32 -3.58 20.07 -4.43
C VAL A 32 -2.31 19.25 -4.15
N ASP A 33 -1.14 19.84 -4.29
CA ASP A 33 0.12 19.15 -4.01
C ASP A 33 0.23 18.75 -2.53
N ILE A 34 -0.06 19.66 -1.62
CA ILE A 34 -0.09 19.38 -0.16
C ILE A 34 -1.08 18.25 0.15
N PHE A 35 -2.26 18.26 -0.46
CA PHE A 35 -3.25 17.22 -0.26
C PHE A 35 -2.75 15.85 -0.73
N ARG A 36 -2.16 15.78 -1.91
CA ARG A 36 -1.60 14.54 -2.49
C ARG A 36 -0.48 13.97 -1.63
N GLU A 37 0.48 14.82 -1.24
CA GLU A 37 1.59 14.41 -0.37
C GLU A 37 1.11 13.92 0.98
N ARG A 38 0.11 14.59 1.56
CA ARG A 38 -0.44 14.20 2.86
C ARG A 38 -1.15 12.85 2.78
N VAL A 39 -1.95 12.61 1.74
CA VAL A 39 -2.60 11.33 1.49
C VAL A 39 -1.56 10.22 1.31
N ALA A 40 -0.55 10.46 0.47
CA ALA A 40 0.52 9.49 0.23
C ALA A 40 1.30 9.19 1.50
N LYS A 41 1.65 10.22 2.28
CA LYS A 41 2.35 10.05 3.55
C LYS A 41 1.56 9.20 4.54
N GLU A 42 0.27 9.45 4.72
CA GLU A 42 -0.56 8.65 5.62
C GLU A 42 -0.65 7.18 5.17
N ILE A 43 -0.75 6.92 3.85
CA ILE A 43 -0.71 5.55 3.32
C ILE A 43 0.65 4.92 3.61
N THR A 44 1.75 5.63 3.34
CA THR A 44 3.12 5.16 3.58
C THR A 44 3.34 4.78 5.04
N ASP A 45 2.98 5.69 5.96
CA ASP A 45 3.18 5.48 7.40
C ASP A 45 2.38 4.26 7.90
N LEU A 46 1.10 4.13 7.50
CA LEU A 46 0.26 2.99 7.89
C LEU A 46 0.73 1.67 7.28
N ALA A 47 1.10 1.67 6.01
CA ALA A 47 1.62 0.49 5.34
C ALA A 47 2.94 0.03 5.95
N GLN A 48 3.86 0.96 6.26
CA GLN A 48 5.13 0.64 6.90
C GLN A 48 4.93 -0.01 8.28
N VAL A 49 3.99 0.51 9.09
CA VAL A 49 3.63 -0.12 10.37
C VAL A 49 3.11 -1.54 10.14
N GLY A 50 2.27 -1.75 9.15
CA GLY A 50 1.75 -3.07 8.79
C GLY A 50 2.86 -4.04 8.37
N PHE A 51 3.81 -3.61 7.53
CA PHE A 51 4.96 -4.44 7.15
C PHE A 51 5.90 -4.72 8.32
N ASN A 52 6.16 -3.74 9.17
CA ASN A 52 7.03 -3.94 10.34
C ASN A 52 6.46 -4.95 11.35
N SER A 53 5.14 -5.12 11.39
CA SER A 53 4.47 -6.10 12.25
C SER A 53 4.28 -7.47 11.59
N ALA A 54 4.55 -7.59 10.30
CA ALA A 54 4.36 -8.82 9.55
C ALA A 54 5.50 -9.81 9.77
N MET A 55 5.13 -11.08 9.86
CA MET A 55 6.09 -12.19 9.96
C MET A 55 6.11 -12.97 8.65
N ILE A 56 7.30 -13.34 8.25
CA ILE A 56 7.54 -14.26 7.13
C ILE A 56 7.65 -15.66 7.69
N ASP A 57 6.97 -16.57 7.03
CA ASP A 57 6.84 -17.97 7.38
C ASP A 57 6.27 -18.18 8.81
N ASP A 58 5.08 -18.71 8.89
CA ASP A 58 4.52 -19.21 10.13
C ASP A 58 5.08 -20.64 10.37
N VAL A 59 6.29 -20.68 10.94
CA VAL A 59 7.09 -21.90 11.09
C VAL A 59 6.60 -22.71 12.28
N LEU A 60 6.44 -24.04 12.08
CA LEU A 60 6.04 -24.94 13.14
C LEU A 60 7.12 -25.06 14.21
N PRO A 61 6.73 -25.22 15.50
CA PRO A 61 7.68 -25.43 16.58
C PRO A 61 8.64 -26.60 16.31
N GLY A 62 9.93 -26.38 16.50
CA GLY A 62 10.97 -27.39 16.26
C GLY A 62 11.49 -27.47 14.82
N TYR A 63 10.94 -26.69 13.89
CA TYR A 63 11.34 -26.71 12.47
C TYR A 63 11.94 -25.40 11.96
N GLY A 64 12.38 -24.54 12.86
CA GLY A 64 12.99 -23.27 12.51
C GLY A 64 12.38 -22.09 13.27
N SER A 65 12.50 -20.91 12.72
CA SER A 65 11.96 -19.67 13.30
C SER A 65 11.35 -18.80 12.21
N SER A 66 10.21 -18.21 12.50
CA SER A 66 9.67 -17.12 11.71
C SER A 66 10.59 -15.89 11.81
N ARG A 67 10.60 -15.06 10.78
CA ARG A 67 11.36 -13.81 10.76
C ARG A 67 10.46 -12.61 10.45
N SER A 68 10.89 -11.44 10.87
CA SER A 68 10.21 -10.20 10.47
C SER A 68 10.36 -9.93 8.97
N ALA A 69 9.36 -9.35 8.38
CA ALA A 69 9.42 -8.91 6.99
C ALA A 69 10.42 -7.76 6.81
N SER A 70 11.16 -7.79 5.70
CA SER A 70 12.08 -6.73 5.30
C SER A 70 11.48 -5.96 4.12
N VAL A 71 10.73 -4.91 4.45
CA VAL A 71 10.04 -4.07 3.46
C VAL A 71 10.15 -2.61 3.86
N LYS A 72 10.52 -1.77 2.90
CA LYS A 72 10.48 -0.31 3.01
C LYS A 72 9.32 0.21 2.17
N VAL A 73 8.51 1.09 2.75
CA VAL A 73 7.46 1.82 2.03
C VAL A 73 7.91 3.26 1.85
N ASP A 74 7.75 3.77 0.64
CA ASP A 74 8.09 5.16 0.31
C ASP A 74 7.07 5.72 -0.69
N PHE A 75 7.08 7.02 -0.91
CA PHE A 75 6.28 7.62 -1.97
C PHE A 75 7.09 8.62 -2.78
N ASP A 76 6.73 8.78 -4.04
CA ASP A 76 7.32 9.75 -4.96
C ASP A 76 6.23 10.49 -5.73
N SER A 77 6.51 11.74 -6.10
CA SER A 77 5.60 12.62 -6.82
C SER A 77 6.25 13.12 -8.10
N VAL A 78 5.70 12.74 -9.24
CA VAL A 78 6.13 13.19 -10.56
C VAL A 78 4.96 13.85 -11.27
N GLY A 79 5.06 15.14 -11.53
CA GLY A 79 3.99 15.92 -12.13
C GLY A 79 2.70 15.83 -11.31
N ASN A 80 1.62 15.34 -11.93
CA ASN A 80 0.31 15.23 -11.29
C ASN A 80 0.04 13.87 -10.62
N ILE A 81 1.04 12.99 -10.56
CA ILE A 81 0.91 11.63 -10.01
C ILE A 81 1.76 11.52 -8.77
N THR A 82 1.18 10.98 -7.70
CA THR A 82 1.92 10.54 -6.51
C THR A 82 1.73 9.05 -6.36
N THR A 83 2.84 8.32 -6.26
CA THR A 83 2.87 6.86 -6.18
C THR A 83 3.43 6.43 -4.84
N VAL A 84 2.76 5.52 -4.15
CA VAL A 84 3.28 4.86 -2.95
C VAL A 84 3.77 3.48 -3.33
N VAL A 85 4.99 3.13 -2.95
CA VAL A 85 5.66 1.90 -3.36
C VAL A 85 6.20 1.17 -2.13
N ALA A 86 5.94 -0.13 -2.04
CA ALA A 86 6.58 -1.02 -1.09
C ALA A 86 7.73 -1.76 -1.79
N VAL A 87 8.93 -1.64 -1.27
CA VAL A 87 10.16 -2.22 -1.84
C VAL A 87 10.76 -3.21 -0.84
N GLY A 88 11.02 -4.41 -1.30
CA GLY A 88 11.60 -5.51 -0.51
C GLY A 88 11.18 -6.85 -1.05
N GLU A 89 12.01 -7.86 -0.84
CA GLU A 89 11.74 -9.23 -1.33
C GLU A 89 10.45 -9.82 -0.72
N ASP A 90 10.10 -9.39 0.49
CA ASP A 90 8.96 -9.88 1.23
C ASP A 90 7.64 -9.16 0.92
N ALA A 91 7.69 -8.03 0.20
CA ALA A 91 6.54 -7.16 0.00
C ALA A 91 5.32 -7.90 -0.60
N ILE A 92 5.56 -8.68 -1.65
CA ILE A 92 4.52 -9.45 -2.35
C ILE A 92 3.95 -10.54 -1.46
N TRP A 93 4.82 -11.24 -0.71
CA TRP A 93 4.40 -12.35 0.13
C TRP A 93 3.56 -11.90 1.32
N VAL A 94 3.91 -10.79 1.92
CA VAL A 94 3.16 -10.18 3.03
C VAL A 94 1.82 -9.59 2.54
N GLU A 95 1.81 -8.97 1.37
CA GLU A 95 0.59 -8.39 0.81
C GLU A 95 -0.41 -9.45 0.37
N PHE A 96 0.03 -10.47 -0.37
CA PHE A 96 -0.85 -11.45 -1.01
C PHE A 96 -0.90 -12.81 -0.32
N GLY A 97 0.05 -13.09 0.55
CA GLY A 97 0.24 -14.40 1.19
C GLY A 97 0.99 -15.39 0.30
N ALA A 98 1.58 -16.39 0.93
CA ALA A 98 2.27 -17.47 0.24
C ALA A 98 2.20 -18.78 1.02
N GLY A 99 1.87 -19.88 0.36
CA GLY A 99 1.87 -21.21 0.95
C GLY A 99 0.79 -21.47 1.99
N VAL A 100 -0.20 -20.60 2.14
CA VAL A 100 -1.26 -20.67 3.17
C VAL A 100 -2.58 -21.11 2.54
N TYR A 101 -3.40 -21.85 3.30
CA TYR A 101 -4.79 -22.11 2.94
C TYR A 101 -5.66 -20.92 3.31
N HIS A 102 -6.47 -20.49 2.37
CA HIS A 102 -7.51 -19.50 2.63
C HIS A 102 -8.89 -20.10 2.35
N ASN A 103 -9.77 -20.10 3.36
CA ASN A 103 -11.13 -20.63 3.27
C ASN A 103 -11.24 -22.06 2.70
N GLY A 104 -10.22 -22.90 2.93
CA GLY A 104 -10.19 -24.27 2.42
C GLY A 104 -10.03 -24.39 0.89
N SER A 105 -9.84 -23.29 0.19
CA SER A 105 -9.67 -23.26 -1.26
C SER A 105 -8.19 -23.19 -1.64
N VAL A 106 -7.71 -24.19 -2.34
CA VAL A 106 -6.34 -24.22 -2.88
C VAL A 106 -6.19 -23.14 -3.96
N GLY A 107 -5.11 -22.36 -3.89
CA GLY A 107 -4.78 -21.40 -4.94
C GLY A 107 -5.56 -20.09 -4.88
N SER A 108 -6.16 -19.73 -3.73
CA SER A 108 -6.81 -18.45 -3.54
C SER A 108 -6.07 -17.59 -2.51
N SER A 109 -5.87 -16.30 -2.83
CA SER A 109 -5.37 -15.32 -1.88
C SER A 109 -6.55 -14.64 -1.17
N PRO A 110 -6.42 -14.31 0.14
CA PRO A 110 -7.42 -13.49 0.83
C PRO A 110 -7.46 -12.04 0.33
N HIS A 111 -6.43 -11.61 -0.40
CA HIS A 111 -6.35 -10.26 -0.96
C HIS A 111 -7.42 -10.07 -2.05
N PRO A 112 -8.24 -9.00 -2.00
CA PRO A 112 -9.33 -8.79 -2.96
C PRO A 112 -8.92 -8.75 -4.43
N GLN A 113 -7.66 -8.40 -4.70
CA GLN A 113 -7.10 -8.37 -6.06
C GLN A 113 -6.17 -9.56 -6.35
N GLY A 114 -5.97 -10.47 -5.38
CA GLY A 114 -4.99 -11.54 -5.48
C GLY A 114 -5.17 -12.40 -6.71
N THR A 115 -6.37 -12.93 -6.93
CA THR A 115 -6.69 -13.75 -8.09
C THR A 115 -6.53 -12.99 -9.41
N LYS A 116 -6.97 -11.72 -9.46
CA LYS A 116 -6.88 -10.88 -10.67
C LYS A 116 -5.43 -10.61 -11.07
N LEU A 117 -4.54 -10.48 -10.08
CA LEU A 117 -3.12 -10.21 -10.28
C LEU A 117 -2.28 -11.49 -10.40
N GLY A 118 -2.92 -12.67 -10.34
CA GLY A 118 -2.25 -13.96 -10.45
C GLY A 118 -1.57 -14.45 -9.16
N TYR A 119 -1.80 -13.75 -8.04
CA TYR A 119 -1.29 -14.19 -6.73
C TYR A 119 -2.29 -15.14 -6.08
N THR A 120 -1.94 -16.41 -6.04
CA THR A 120 -2.77 -17.46 -5.48
C THR A 120 -2.02 -18.24 -4.41
N ILE A 121 -2.73 -18.67 -3.38
CA ILE A 121 -2.17 -19.53 -2.34
C ILE A 121 -1.75 -20.87 -2.97
N GLY A 122 -0.56 -21.37 -2.58
CA GLY A 122 -0.05 -22.63 -3.08
C GLY A 122 0.55 -22.58 -4.49
N SER A 123 0.55 -21.43 -5.15
CA SER A 123 1.27 -21.23 -6.41
C SER A 123 2.77 -21.00 -6.20
N TYR A 124 3.17 -20.65 -4.98
CA TYR A 124 4.56 -20.45 -4.64
C TYR A 124 5.23 -21.80 -4.33
N GLY A 125 6.30 -22.06 -5.05
CA GLY A 125 6.98 -23.35 -4.99
C GLY A 125 6.19 -24.46 -5.68
N LYS A 126 6.79 -25.59 -5.84
CA LYS A 126 6.20 -26.77 -6.50
C LYS A 126 5.22 -27.54 -5.60
N GLY A 127 4.81 -26.95 -4.48
CA GLY A 127 3.86 -27.55 -3.54
C GLY A 127 2.45 -27.57 -4.13
N TYR A 128 1.81 -28.70 -4.05
CA TYR A 128 0.44 -28.87 -4.56
C TYR A 128 -0.64 -28.28 -3.66
N GLY A 129 -0.27 -27.52 -2.62
CA GLY A 129 -1.18 -26.77 -1.77
C GLY A 129 -2.34 -27.57 -1.18
N LYS A 130 -2.17 -28.87 -0.95
CA LYS A 130 -3.23 -29.75 -0.46
C LYS A 130 -3.36 -29.81 1.06
N GLY A 131 -2.38 -29.25 1.78
CA GLY A 131 -2.36 -29.21 3.23
C GLY A 131 -2.18 -27.78 3.74
N ASN A 132 -2.45 -27.55 4.99
CA ASN A 132 -2.19 -26.29 5.67
C ASN A 132 -0.72 -26.16 6.13
N VAL A 133 0.11 -27.17 5.89
CA VAL A 133 1.54 -27.21 6.19
C VAL A 133 2.28 -27.64 4.94
N TRP A 134 3.36 -26.97 4.64
CA TRP A 134 4.31 -27.35 3.60
C TRP A 134 5.74 -27.25 4.12
N GLY A 135 6.69 -27.84 3.42
CA GLY A 135 8.08 -27.87 3.85
C GLY A 135 9.04 -27.49 2.73
N TYR A 136 10.13 -26.88 3.12
CA TYR A 136 11.26 -26.61 2.24
C TYR A 136 12.58 -26.86 2.97
N TYR A 137 13.65 -27.05 2.22
CA TYR A 137 14.99 -27.19 2.77
C TYR A 137 15.73 -25.87 2.67
N THR A 138 16.44 -25.51 3.72
CA THR A 138 17.28 -24.29 3.73
C THR A 138 18.65 -24.52 3.08
N ASP A 139 19.07 -25.78 2.97
CA ASP A 139 20.31 -26.13 2.32
C ASP A 139 20.09 -26.36 0.79
N PRO A 140 21.05 -25.93 -0.07
CA PRO A 140 20.94 -26.08 -1.52
C PRO A 140 20.83 -27.52 -2.01
N ASP A 141 21.34 -28.47 -1.23
CA ASP A 141 21.34 -29.89 -1.57
C ASP A 141 20.03 -30.61 -1.19
N GLY A 142 19.14 -29.90 -0.46
CA GLY A 142 17.83 -30.40 -0.07
C GLY A 142 17.88 -31.60 0.91
N LYS A 143 18.97 -31.73 1.66
CA LYS A 143 19.19 -32.89 2.56
C LYS A 143 19.06 -32.55 4.05
N THR A 144 19.30 -31.31 4.40
CA THR A 144 19.29 -30.84 5.79
C THR A 144 18.50 -29.54 5.93
N GLY A 145 18.19 -29.14 7.15
CA GLY A 145 17.50 -27.87 7.39
C GLY A 145 16.04 -27.85 6.91
N LEU A 146 15.31 -28.97 7.08
CA LEU A 146 13.88 -29.00 6.77
C LEU A 146 13.12 -27.99 7.64
N VAL A 147 12.43 -27.06 7.00
CA VAL A 147 11.50 -26.12 7.62
C VAL A 147 10.09 -26.56 7.28
N LEU A 148 9.25 -26.71 8.29
CA LEU A 148 7.80 -26.90 8.12
C LEU A 148 7.07 -25.63 8.52
N THR A 149 6.20 -25.14 7.64
CA THR A 149 5.52 -23.87 7.81
C THR A 149 4.09 -23.91 7.28
N HIS A 150 3.25 -23.06 7.84
CA HIS A 150 1.95 -22.72 7.26
C HIS A 150 2.08 -21.72 6.09
N GLY A 151 3.28 -21.15 5.88
CA GLY A 151 3.56 -20.12 4.90
C GLY A 151 3.47 -18.71 5.47
N THR A 152 3.46 -17.72 4.60
CA THR A 152 3.37 -16.30 4.97
C THR A 152 1.91 -15.84 4.88
N PRO A 153 1.28 -15.47 6.01
CA PRO A 153 -0.09 -14.97 5.98
C PRO A 153 -0.19 -13.63 5.25
N ALA A 154 -1.25 -13.46 4.45
CA ALA A 154 -1.53 -12.19 3.80
C ALA A 154 -2.07 -11.18 4.83
N THR A 155 -1.22 -10.30 5.32
CA THR A 155 -1.62 -9.22 6.24
C THR A 155 -2.10 -7.97 5.52
N MET A 156 -1.85 -7.87 4.21
CA MET A 156 -2.34 -6.84 3.29
C MET A 156 -2.05 -5.40 3.74
N PRO A 157 -0.79 -5.03 4.07
CA PRO A 157 -0.47 -3.72 4.62
C PRO A 157 -0.82 -2.56 3.69
N MET A 158 -0.50 -2.68 2.39
CA MET A 158 -0.80 -1.64 1.40
C MET A 158 -2.31 -1.48 1.19
N TYR A 159 -3.02 -2.59 1.03
CA TYR A 159 -4.47 -2.58 0.84
C TYR A 159 -5.18 -1.99 2.04
N ASN A 160 -4.82 -2.38 3.25
CA ASN A 160 -5.43 -1.90 4.48
C ASN A 160 -5.13 -0.41 4.74
N ALA A 161 -3.90 0.03 4.46
CA ALA A 161 -3.51 1.44 4.53
C ALA A 161 -4.33 2.28 3.55
N MET A 162 -4.39 1.86 2.28
CA MET A 162 -5.19 2.53 1.25
C MET A 162 -6.68 2.62 1.65
N LYS A 163 -7.27 1.53 2.12
CA LYS A 163 -8.67 1.49 2.58
C LYS A 163 -8.91 2.45 3.74
N THR A 164 -8.01 2.47 4.73
CA THR A 164 -8.10 3.34 5.91
C THR A 164 -8.03 4.82 5.52
N VAL A 165 -7.08 5.18 4.66
CA VAL A 165 -6.90 6.58 4.23
C VAL A 165 -8.04 7.01 3.30
N SER A 166 -8.53 6.13 2.42
CA SER A 166 -9.68 6.42 1.56
C SER A 166 -10.93 6.80 2.37
N ALA A 167 -11.14 6.17 3.52
CA ALA A 167 -12.24 6.52 4.42
C ALA A 167 -12.08 7.93 5.05
N LYS A 168 -10.87 8.46 5.12
CA LYS A 168 -10.53 9.76 5.72
C LYS A 168 -10.30 10.87 4.68
N VAL A 169 -10.23 10.54 3.40
CA VAL A 169 -9.80 11.46 2.34
C VAL A 169 -10.58 12.78 2.31
N ILE A 170 -11.89 12.73 2.57
CA ILE A 170 -12.74 13.91 2.64
C ILE A 170 -12.34 14.83 3.80
N ASN A 171 -11.97 14.27 4.95
CA ASN A 171 -11.52 15.06 6.10
C ASN A 171 -10.17 15.72 5.82
N ILE A 172 -9.22 14.99 5.23
CA ILE A 172 -7.94 15.52 4.79
C ILE A 172 -8.16 16.67 3.79
N ALA A 173 -9.06 16.49 2.82
CA ALA A 173 -9.41 17.54 1.88
C ALA A 173 -9.98 18.80 2.58
N LYS A 174 -10.92 18.63 3.53
CA LYS A 174 -11.46 19.76 4.30
C LYS A 174 -10.39 20.52 5.07
N GLU A 175 -9.42 19.82 5.65
CA GLU A 175 -8.32 20.46 6.40
C GLU A 175 -7.38 21.26 5.49
N VAL A 176 -7.12 20.77 4.27
CA VAL A 176 -6.22 21.43 3.32
C VAL A 176 -6.92 22.58 2.58
N PHE A 177 -8.14 22.36 2.09
CA PHE A 177 -8.86 23.32 1.25
C PHE A 177 -9.78 24.25 2.03
N GLY A 178 -10.20 23.86 3.22
CA GLY A 178 -11.14 24.63 4.07
C GLY A 178 -10.53 25.82 4.81
N LYS A 179 -9.21 26.02 4.71
CA LYS A 179 -8.48 27.16 5.33
C LYS A 179 -8.33 28.31 4.36
#